data_a6f98caccbfface9d5c38778df99c881
#
_entry.id   a6f98caccbfface9d5c38778df99c881
#
_cell.length_a   1.000
_cell.length_b   1.000
_cell.length_c   1.000
_cell.angle_alpha   90.00
_cell.angle_beta   90.00
_cell.angle_gamma   90.00
#
_symmetry.space_group_name_H-M   'P 1'
#
loop_
_entity.id
_entity.type
_entity.pdbx_description
1 polymer ?
#
loop_
_entity_poly.entity_id
_entity_poly.type
_entity_poly.pdbx_seq_one_letter_code
_entity_poly.pdbx_strand_id
1 'polypeptide(L)'
;MTVGTVAARIARRICDQENVGYSQPDRRTWYANANWEGHVSSPQNADCSSLVCGAVCYGLHDTYGASWGHPALPEINDHWTGNMRPGLEARGFNEVPWNDSDLAPQGGFRVGDVILSAANEG
;
A
#
# COMPACT_ATOMS: atom_id res chain seq x y z
N MET A 1 13.31 -2.92 -10.38
CA MET A 1 12.06 -3.39 -9.77
C MET A 1 10.97 -2.37 -10.01
N THR A 2 9.75 -2.83 -10.17
CA THR A 2 8.60 -1.95 -10.36
C THR A 2 8.10 -1.43 -9.01
N VAL A 3 7.31 -0.37 -9.05
CA VAL A 3 6.61 0.14 -7.87
C VAL A 3 5.82 -0.98 -7.20
N GLY A 4 5.06 -1.75 -7.97
CA GLY A 4 4.24 -2.83 -7.43
C GLY A 4 5.03 -3.94 -6.77
N THR A 5 6.16 -4.37 -7.33
CA THR A 5 6.97 -5.42 -6.72
C THR A 5 7.62 -4.97 -5.42
N VAL A 6 8.06 -3.72 -5.36
CA VAL A 6 8.60 -3.14 -4.11
C VAL A 6 7.49 -3.02 -3.07
N ALA A 7 6.33 -2.51 -3.46
CA ALA A 7 5.19 -2.37 -2.56
C ALA A 7 4.78 -3.72 -1.97
N ALA A 8 4.70 -4.76 -2.78
CA ALA A 8 4.36 -6.11 -2.30
C ALA A 8 5.39 -6.64 -1.31
N ARG A 9 6.68 -6.43 -1.58
CA ARG A 9 7.75 -6.85 -0.67
C ARG A 9 7.64 -6.15 0.68
N ILE A 10 7.42 -4.83 0.67
CA ILE A 10 7.30 -4.04 1.89
C ILE A 10 6.05 -4.44 2.67
N ALA A 11 4.90 -4.58 2.00
CA ALA A 11 3.67 -5.01 2.66
C ALA A 11 3.85 -6.35 3.37
N ARG A 12 4.49 -7.31 2.70
CA ARG A 12 4.77 -8.61 3.30
C ARG A 12 5.68 -8.49 4.50
N ARG A 13 6.74 -7.69 4.40
CA ARG A 13 7.69 -7.49 5.50
C ARG A 13 7.00 -6.86 6.73
N ILE A 14 6.12 -5.90 6.52
CA ILE A 14 5.36 -5.30 7.60
C ILE A 14 4.46 -6.34 8.25
N CYS A 15 3.75 -7.14 7.46
CA CYS A 15 2.85 -8.17 7.98
C CYS A 15 3.59 -9.29 8.73
N ASP A 16 4.83 -9.56 8.38
CA ASP A 16 5.62 -10.64 9.00
C ASP A 16 6.27 -10.23 10.33
N GLN A 17 6.21 -8.97 10.71
CA GLN A 17 6.81 -8.50 11.95
C GLN A 17 5.83 -8.60 13.11
N GLU A 18 6.24 -9.23 14.19
CA GLU A 18 5.39 -9.45 15.37
C GLU A 18 5.01 -8.15 16.07
N ASN A 19 5.84 -7.12 15.98
CA ASN A 19 5.58 -5.85 16.64
C ASN A 19 4.76 -4.88 15.78
N VAL A 20 4.21 -5.33 14.66
CA VAL A 20 3.23 -4.55 13.90
C VAL A 20 1.84 -5.13 14.17
N GLY A 21 0.98 -4.31 14.77
CA GLY A 21 -0.39 -4.68 15.07
C GLY A 21 -1.38 -3.94 14.19
N TYR A 22 -2.66 -4.16 14.47
CA TYR A 22 -3.75 -3.48 13.79
C TYR A 22 -4.38 -2.44 14.69
N SER A 23 -4.50 -1.22 14.19
CA SER A 23 -5.25 -0.15 14.86
C SER A 23 -5.63 0.89 13.82
N GLN A 24 -6.93 1.14 13.68
CA GLN A 24 -7.41 2.16 12.78
C GLN A 24 -7.06 3.58 13.25
N PRO A 25 -7.23 3.92 14.55
CA PRO A 25 -6.83 5.26 15.03
C PRO A 25 -5.33 5.55 14.88
N ASP A 26 -4.49 4.52 15.06
CA ASP A 26 -3.03 4.67 15.03
C ASP A 26 -2.41 4.10 13.75
N ARG A 27 -3.19 3.98 12.71
CA ARG A 27 -2.84 3.26 11.48
C ARG A 27 -1.59 3.76 10.75
N ARG A 28 -1.15 4.98 11.07
CA ARG A 28 -0.01 5.60 10.37
C ARG A 28 1.30 5.46 11.10
N THR A 29 1.31 4.82 12.28
CA THR A 29 2.54 4.77 13.08
C THR A 29 3.61 3.90 12.42
N TRP A 30 3.23 2.86 11.71
CA TRP A 30 4.20 1.96 11.12
C TRP A 30 5.11 2.65 10.10
N TYR A 31 4.56 3.37 9.15
CA TYR A 31 5.39 3.99 8.12
C TYR A 31 6.10 5.25 8.61
N ALA A 32 5.59 5.89 9.66
CA ALA A 32 6.29 7.01 10.29
C ALA A 32 7.56 6.57 11.01
N ASN A 33 7.63 5.30 11.45
CA ASN A 33 8.70 4.79 12.29
C ASN A 33 9.47 3.61 11.67
N ALA A 34 9.06 3.13 10.52
CA ALA A 34 9.79 2.09 9.80
C ALA A 34 10.98 2.69 9.04
N ASN A 35 12.04 1.90 8.87
CA ASN A 35 13.15 2.30 8.02
C ASN A 35 12.82 2.04 6.54
N TRP A 36 13.73 2.39 5.64
CA TRP A 36 13.51 2.23 4.20
C TRP A 36 13.41 0.77 3.74
N GLU A 37 13.74 -0.17 4.59
CA GLU A 37 13.56 -1.59 4.31
C GLU A 37 12.25 -2.15 4.88
N GLY A 38 11.48 -1.32 5.56
CA GLY A 38 10.21 -1.71 6.16
C GLY A 38 10.34 -2.33 7.54
N HIS A 39 11.50 -2.21 8.21
CA HIS A 39 11.67 -2.72 9.56
C HIS A 39 11.29 -1.69 10.60
N VAL A 40 10.58 -2.13 11.63
CA VAL A 40 10.23 -1.32 12.80
C VAL A 40 10.98 -1.83 14.02
N SER A 41 11.48 -0.91 14.85
CA SER A 41 12.25 -1.24 16.04
C SER A 41 11.44 -1.20 17.33
N SER A 42 10.18 -0.79 17.26
CA SER A 42 9.25 -0.73 18.40
C SER A 42 7.84 -1.01 17.91
N PRO A 43 6.89 -1.32 18.82
CA PRO A 43 5.53 -1.62 18.40
C PRO A 43 4.89 -0.50 17.59
N GLN A 44 4.33 -0.84 16.45
CA GLN A 44 3.66 0.07 15.53
C GLN A 44 2.35 -0.55 15.06
N ASN A 45 1.50 0.27 14.46
CA ASN A 45 0.19 -0.18 13.98
C ASN A 45 -0.05 0.23 12.53
N ALA A 46 -0.85 -0.58 11.87
CA ALA A 46 -1.32 -0.36 10.50
C ALA A 46 -2.79 -0.75 10.40
N ASP A 47 -3.45 -0.32 9.36
CA ASP A 47 -4.73 -0.88 8.92
C ASP A 47 -4.63 -1.21 7.42
N CYS A 48 -5.72 -1.69 6.82
CA CYS A 48 -5.67 -2.14 5.43
C CYS A 48 -5.26 -1.01 4.47
N SER A 49 -5.84 0.17 4.60
CA SER A 49 -5.54 1.27 3.69
C SER A 49 -4.13 1.83 3.92
N SER A 50 -3.72 2.00 5.17
CA SER A 50 -2.37 2.52 5.45
C SER A 50 -1.29 1.54 5.02
N LEU A 51 -1.53 0.23 5.14
CA LEU A 51 -0.59 -0.77 4.68
C LEU A 51 -0.37 -0.66 3.17
N VAL A 52 -1.45 -0.62 2.40
CA VAL A 52 -1.37 -0.52 0.94
C VAL A 52 -0.74 0.81 0.52
N CYS A 53 -1.26 1.92 1.02
CA CYS A 53 -0.78 3.24 0.61
C CYS A 53 0.66 3.48 1.03
N GLY A 54 1.02 3.08 2.24
CA GLY A 54 2.40 3.19 2.71
C GLY A 54 3.36 2.32 1.89
N ALA A 55 2.96 1.08 1.59
CA ALA A 55 3.78 0.19 0.76
C ALA A 55 3.99 0.77 -0.65
N VAL A 56 2.95 1.36 -1.24
CA VAL A 56 3.07 2.05 -2.53
C VAL A 56 4.02 3.24 -2.44
N CYS A 57 4.00 3.98 -1.34
CA CYS A 57 4.97 5.07 -1.12
C CYS A 57 6.41 4.56 -1.14
N TYR A 58 6.67 3.42 -0.54
CA TYR A 58 8.00 2.80 -0.60
C TYR A 58 8.38 2.45 -2.03
N GLY A 59 7.45 1.90 -2.80
CA GLY A 59 7.68 1.58 -4.20
C GLY A 59 7.99 2.81 -5.04
N LEU A 60 7.28 3.88 -4.81
CA LEU A 60 7.50 5.16 -5.49
C LEU A 60 8.85 5.76 -5.11
N HIS A 61 9.21 5.71 -3.82
CA HIS A 61 10.50 6.18 -3.36
C HIS A 61 11.64 5.38 -4.01
N ASP A 62 11.53 4.06 -4.02
CA ASP A 62 12.56 3.19 -4.60
C ASP A 62 12.73 3.42 -6.10
N THR A 63 11.64 3.68 -6.80
CA THR A 63 11.65 3.86 -8.26
C THR A 63 12.09 5.26 -8.68
N TYR A 64 11.65 6.28 -7.96
CA TYR A 64 11.84 7.68 -8.35
C TYR A 64 12.80 8.45 -7.44
N GLY A 65 13.28 7.82 -6.38
CA GLY A 65 14.28 8.40 -5.49
C GLY A 65 13.72 9.24 -4.36
N ALA A 66 14.63 9.91 -3.68
CA ALA A 66 14.34 10.60 -2.42
C ALA A 66 13.33 11.76 -2.54
N SER A 67 13.08 12.25 -3.75
CA SER A 67 12.13 13.35 -3.96
C SER A 67 10.71 13.00 -3.53
N TRP A 68 10.38 11.72 -3.42
CA TRP A 68 9.06 11.27 -3.02
C TRP A 68 8.86 11.23 -1.51
N GLY A 69 9.92 11.38 -0.74
CA GLY A 69 9.83 11.53 0.71
C GLY A 69 9.14 10.40 1.45
N HIS A 70 9.86 9.77 2.33
CA HIS A 70 9.28 8.72 3.19
C HIS A 70 8.69 9.32 4.45
N PRO A 71 7.65 8.76 4.89
CA PRO A 71 6.52 8.01 4.31
C PRO A 71 5.45 8.92 3.80
N ALA A 72 5.88 10.02 3.43
CA ALA A 72 5.06 11.18 3.41
C ALA A 72 4.80 11.69 2.03
N LEU A 73 4.20 10.90 1.21
CA LEU A 73 3.40 11.47 0.15
C LEU A 73 2.04 11.77 0.79
N PRO A 74 1.76 13.01 1.20
CA PRO A 74 0.54 13.27 1.97
C PRO A 74 -0.72 12.82 1.24
N GLU A 75 -0.70 12.90 -0.07
CA GLU A 75 -1.82 12.48 -0.91
C GLU A 75 -2.13 11.00 -0.76
N ILE A 76 -1.09 10.18 -0.60
CA ILE A 76 -1.28 8.74 -0.37
C ILE A 76 -1.64 8.47 1.09
N ASN A 77 -0.98 9.17 2.01
CA ASN A 77 -1.21 8.96 3.43
C ASN A 77 -2.64 9.30 3.85
N ASP A 78 -3.27 10.22 3.15
CA ASP A 78 -4.64 10.63 3.45
C ASP A 78 -5.69 9.77 2.76
N HIS A 79 -5.28 8.76 2.00
CA HIS A 79 -6.21 7.89 1.32
C HIS A 79 -6.75 6.82 2.26
N TRP A 80 -7.98 6.42 2.01
CA TRP A 80 -8.66 5.30 2.66
C TRP A 80 -9.34 4.47 1.58
N THR A 81 -9.92 3.34 1.95
CA THR A 81 -10.45 2.41 0.95
C THR A 81 -11.48 3.03 -0.01
N GLY A 82 -12.25 4.00 0.48
CA GLY A 82 -13.26 4.67 -0.35
C GLY A 82 -12.72 5.61 -1.41
N ASN A 83 -11.50 6.13 -1.27
CA ASN A 83 -10.89 7.05 -2.24
C ASN A 83 -9.56 6.56 -2.80
N MET A 84 -9.21 5.30 -2.53
CA MET A 84 -7.89 4.77 -2.91
C MET A 84 -7.73 4.64 -4.42
N ARG A 85 -8.80 4.29 -5.15
CA ARG A 85 -8.71 4.06 -6.59
C ARG A 85 -8.16 5.28 -7.35
N PRO A 86 -8.75 6.48 -7.23
CA PRO A 86 -8.17 7.62 -7.95
C PRO A 86 -6.76 7.98 -7.50
N GLY A 87 -6.43 7.75 -6.23
CA GLY A 87 -5.07 7.95 -5.74
C GLY A 87 -4.06 7.03 -6.39
N LEU A 88 -4.39 5.76 -6.53
CA LEU A 88 -3.54 4.78 -7.20
C LEU A 88 -3.43 5.08 -8.69
N GLU A 89 -4.53 5.43 -9.35
CA GLU A 89 -4.51 5.79 -10.77
C GLU A 89 -3.62 7.00 -11.04
N ALA A 90 -3.67 7.99 -10.16
CA ALA A 90 -2.81 9.17 -10.27
C ALA A 90 -1.31 8.83 -10.21
N ARG A 91 -0.99 7.65 -9.66
CA ARG A 91 0.40 7.17 -9.51
C ARG A 91 0.76 6.05 -10.47
N GLY A 92 -0.02 5.92 -11.53
CA GLY A 92 0.31 5.02 -12.63
C GLY A 92 -0.28 3.61 -12.54
N PHE A 93 -1.13 3.34 -11.55
CA PHE A 93 -1.86 2.08 -11.50
C PHE A 93 -3.02 2.11 -12.50
N ASN A 94 -3.25 1.00 -13.18
CA ASN A 94 -4.34 0.86 -14.13
C ASN A 94 -5.43 -0.03 -13.53
N GLU A 95 -6.67 0.39 -13.68
CA GLU A 95 -7.80 -0.42 -13.26
C GLU A 95 -7.99 -1.58 -14.24
N VAL A 96 -8.19 -2.78 -13.69
CA VAL A 96 -8.54 -3.97 -14.45
C VAL A 96 -9.88 -4.46 -13.89
N PRO A 97 -11.01 -4.05 -14.47
CA PRO A 97 -12.32 -4.49 -14.01
C PRO A 97 -12.47 -6.00 -14.19
N TRP A 98 -13.07 -6.63 -13.18
CA TRP A 98 -13.38 -8.04 -13.29
C TRP A 98 -14.63 -8.35 -12.47
N ASN A 99 -15.37 -9.35 -12.89
CA ASN A 99 -16.62 -9.74 -12.26
C ASN A 99 -16.33 -10.63 -11.05
N ASP A 100 -17.00 -10.39 -9.94
CA ASP A 100 -16.86 -11.15 -8.70
C ASP A 100 -17.14 -12.65 -8.87
N SER A 101 -17.90 -13.02 -9.91
CA SER A 101 -18.14 -14.44 -10.22
C SER A 101 -16.94 -15.15 -10.81
N ASP A 102 -15.95 -14.40 -11.27
CA ASP A 102 -14.71 -14.95 -11.79
C ASP A 102 -13.70 -15.12 -10.65
N LEU A 103 -12.90 -16.18 -10.72
CA LEU A 103 -11.90 -16.43 -9.70
C LEU A 103 -10.73 -15.45 -9.75
N ALA A 104 -10.50 -14.85 -10.92
CA ALA A 104 -9.42 -13.90 -11.14
C ALA A 104 -9.75 -13.04 -12.36
N PRO A 105 -9.12 -11.87 -12.48
CA PRO A 105 -9.24 -11.07 -13.70
C PRO A 105 -8.60 -11.78 -14.87
N GLN A 106 -8.96 -11.36 -16.07
CA GLN A 106 -8.35 -11.89 -17.28
C GLN A 106 -6.83 -11.66 -17.24
N GLY A 107 -6.07 -12.72 -17.47
CA GLY A 107 -4.61 -12.67 -17.36
C GLY A 107 -4.08 -12.99 -15.96
N GLY A 108 -4.97 -13.22 -14.99
CA GLY A 108 -4.60 -13.57 -13.61
C GLY A 108 -4.10 -12.40 -12.78
N PHE A 109 -3.75 -12.70 -11.54
CA PHE A 109 -3.14 -11.72 -10.63
C PHE A 109 -1.63 -11.67 -10.82
N ARG A 110 -1.06 -10.50 -10.58
CA ARG A 110 0.38 -10.28 -10.62
C ARG A 110 0.86 -9.68 -9.30
N VAL A 111 2.12 -9.91 -8.99
CA VAL A 111 2.74 -9.29 -7.80
C VAL A 111 2.63 -7.77 -7.92
N GLY A 112 2.10 -7.15 -6.87
CA GLY A 112 1.89 -5.71 -6.83
C GLY A 112 0.48 -5.26 -7.19
N ASP A 113 -0.39 -6.17 -7.61
CA ASP A 113 -1.79 -5.84 -7.83
C ASP A 113 -2.46 -5.45 -6.51
N VAL A 114 -3.32 -4.46 -6.57
CA VAL A 114 -4.14 -4.03 -5.44
C VAL A 114 -5.60 -4.37 -5.74
N ILE A 115 -6.20 -5.13 -4.82
CA ILE A 115 -7.61 -5.55 -4.95
C ILE A 115 -8.46 -4.62 -4.10
N LEU A 116 -9.44 -3.98 -4.73
CA LEU A 116 -10.39 -3.12 -4.06
C LEU A 116 -11.81 -3.63 -4.28
N SER A 117 -12.61 -3.63 -3.23
CA SER A 117 -14.04 -3.91 -3.35
C SER A 117 -14.75 -2.70 -3.94
N ALA A 118 -15.55 -2.92 -4.98
CA ALA A 118 -16.34 -1.85 -5.59
C ALA A 118 -17.30 -1.18 -4.58
N ALA A 119 -17.75 -1.90 -3.58
CA ALA A 119 -18.62 -1.36 -2.55
C ALA A 119 -17.94 -0.31 -1.67
N ASN A 120 -16.61 -0.30 -1.64
CA ASN A 120 -15.80 0.65 -0.85
C ASN A 120 -15.22 1.78 -1.69
N GLU A 121 -15.54 1.82 -2.95
CA GLU A 121 -15.10 2.91 -3.81
C GLU A 121 -16.00 4.11 -3.60
N GLY A 122 -15.64 4.90 -2.70
CA GLY A 122 -16.22 6.12 -2.24
C GLY A 122 -17.38 6.77 -2.85
#